data_47cd4c97765ad3e46afe4f497de1333d
#
_entry.id   47cd4c97765ad3e46afe4f497de1333d
#
_cell.length_a   1.000
_cell.length_b   1.000
_cell.length_c   1.000
_cell.angle_alpha   90.00
_cell.angle_beta   90.00
_cell.angle_gamma   90.00
#
_symmetry.space_group_name_H-M   'P 1'
#
loop_
_entity.id
_entity.type
_entity.pdbx_description
1 polymer ?
#
loop_
_entity_poly.entity_id
_entity_poly.type
_entity_poly.pdbx_seq_one_letter_code
_entity_poly.pdbx_strand_id
1 'polypeptide(L)'
;MNFTKILGVVSLALILAACSKQAEEQPTPFFANVRENFPKQAVSPDAAVCSKAVGVHKSVACTKLADLYAKHGVTTVTTQPRGLETMGNETWNVDMNIAFEANGTQYSVPVKLLLEKADTETGWKVREDGITALHDTLDMLLSK
;
A
#
# COMPACT_ATOMS: atom_id res chain seq x y z
N MET A 1 31.90 16.45 -34.80
CA MET A 1 31.46 16.22 -34.44
C MET A 1 30.73 15.74 -34.16
N ASN A 2 30.73 15.80 -34.33
CA ASN A 2 29.99 15.37 -33.93
C ASN A 2 29.21 14.99 -33.54
N PHE A 3 29.19 14.94 -33.30
CA PHE A 3 28.44 14.57 -32.65
C PHE A 3 27.55 14.34 -32.55
N THR A 4 27.76 14.35 -32.69
CA THR A 4 27.06 14.26 -32.22
C THR A 4 26.24 13.95 -32.24
N LYS A 5 26.36 13.80 -32.52
CA LYS A 5 25.71 13.43 -32.32
C LYS A 5 25.02 12.75 -31.86
N ILE A 6 25.38 12.66 -31.89
CA ILE A 6 24.93 12.07 -31.29
C ILE A 6 24.13 11.83 -30.75
N LEU A 7 24.11 11.99 -30.71
CA LEU A 7 23.50 11.82 -30.01
C LEU A 7 22.61 11.65 -29.83
N GLY A 8 22.67 11.69 -30.12
CA GLY A 8 21.99 11.56 -29.68
C GLY A 8 21.10 11.13 -29.72
N VAL A 9 21.05 10.85 -29.86
CA VAL A 9 20.37 10.26 -29.65
C VAL A 9 19.85 9.61 -29.01
N VAL A 10 20.14 9.44 -28.89
CA VAL A 10 19.81 8.90 -28.14
C VAL A 10 19.10 8.90 -27.54
N SER A 11 19.01 9.05 -27.49
CA SER A 11 18.42 9.12 -26.79
C SER A 11 17.46 9.11 -26.73
N LEU A 12 17.18 8.94 -27.09
CA LEU A 12 16.36 8.82 -26.80
C LEU A 12 15.61 8.26 -26.65
N ALA A 13 15.87 8.07 -27.04
CA ALA A 13 15.11 7.43 -26.88
C ALA A 13 14.74 6.61 -26.00
N LEU A 14 15.06 6.41 -25.79
CA LEU A 14 14.76 5.84 -25.01
C LEU A 14 14.06 5.97 -24.20
N ILE A 15 14.10 5.94 -24.18
CA ILE A 15 13.53 6.27 -23.31
C ILE A 15 12.26 6.34 -23.40
N LEU A 16 12.09 6.40 -23.98
CA LEU A 16 11.00 6.63 -24.07
C LEU A 16 10.01 5.79 -24.20
N ALA A 17 10.01 4.97 -24.69
CA ALA A 17 8.94 4.14 -24.98
C ALA A 17 8.38 3.44 -23.82
N ALA A 18 9.16 2.78 -23.09
CA ALA A 18 8.69 2.06 -21.94
C ALA A 18 7.99 2.97 -20.97
N CYS A 19 8.44 4.17 -20.91
CA CYS A 19 7.90 5.09 -19.95
C CYS A 19 6.47 5.48 -20.21
N SER A 20 6.09 5.53 -21.46
CA SER A 20 4.76 6.03 -21.78
C SER A 20 3.68 5.13 -21.23
N LYS A 21 3.90 3.83 -21.25
CA LYS A 21 2.89 2.94 -20.70
C LYS A 21 2.71 3.13 -19.21
N GLN A 22 3.81 3.30 -18.51
CA GLN A 22 3.74 3.50 -17.09
C GLN A 22 3.11 4.82 -16.75
N ALA A 23 3.35 5.82 -17.58
CA ALA A 23 2.76 7.12 -17.33
C ALA A 23 1.24 7.05 -17.37
N GLU A 24 0.69 6.20 -18.24
CA GLU A 24 -0.75 6.05 -18.32
C GLU A 24 -1.32 5.46 -17.04
N GLU A 25 -0.55 4.59 -16.38
CA GLU A 25 -1.02 3.94 -15.17
C GLU A 25 -0.73 4.76 -13.93
N GLN A 26 0.12 5.76 -14.05
CA GLN A 26 0.50 6.63 -12.95
C GLN A 26 0.03 8.04 -13.23
N PRO A 27 -1.27 8.29 -13.15
CA PRO A 27 -1.84 9.52 -13.69
C PRO A 27 -1.26 10.81 -13.09
N THR A 28 -1.17 10.93 -11.78
CA THR A 28 -0.68 12.17 -11.18
C THR A 28 0.14 11.87 -9.96
N PRO A 29 1.04 12.79 -9.59
CA PRO A 29 1.78 12.65 -8.33
C PRO A 29 0.86 12.56 -7.11
N PHE A 30 -0.21 13.33 -7.11
CA PHE A 30 -1.17 13.27 -6.01
C PHE A 30 -1.78 11.87 -5.92
N PHE A 31 -2.21 11.36 -7.04
CA PHE A 31 -2.84 10.06 -7.11
C PHE A 31 -1.87 8.96 -6.65
N ALA A 32 -0.63 9.03 -7.11
CA ALA A 32 0.39 8.06 -6.69
C ALA A 32 0.62 8.15 -5.19
N ASN A 33 0.64 9.36 -4.65
CA ASN A 33 0.85 9.58 -3.23
C ASN A 33 -0.26 8.96 -2.40
N VAL A 34 -1.50 9.15 -2.82
CA VAL A 34 -2.65 8.58 -2.13
C VAL A 34 -2.56 7.06 -2.11
N ARG A 35 -2.24 6.47 -3.26
CA ARG A 35 -2.15 5.02 -3.35
C ARG A 35 -1.03 4.46 -2.47
N GLU A 36 0.01 5.23 -2.27
CA GLU A 36 1.11 4.77 -1.45
C GLU A 36 0.83 4.94 0.04
N ASN A 37 0.23 6.04 0.41
CA ASN A 37 0.06 6.36 1.82
C ASN A 37 -1.10 5.63 2.48
N PHE A 38 -2.21 5.48 1.80
CA PHE A 38 -3.37 4.83 2.38
C PHE A 38 -3.13 3.38 2.78
N PRO A 39 -2.46 2.58 1.94
CA PRO A 39 -2.14 1.23 2.39
C PRO A 39 -1.29 1.20 3.65
N LYS A 40 -0.36 2.16 3.80
CA LYS A 40 0.45 2.23 5.01
C LYS A 40 -0.41 2.54 6.22
N GLN A 41 -1.35 3.47 6.08
CA GLN A 41 -2.25 3.81 7.18
C GLN A 41 -3.13 2.63 7.55
N ALA A 42 -3.54 1.86 6.56
CA ALA A 42 -4.44 0.74 6.78
C ALA A 42 -3.82 -0.36 7.64
N VAL A 43 -2.50 -0.49 7.63
CA VAL A 43 -1.84 -1.51 8.45
C VAL A 43 -1.33 -0.95 9.77
N SER A 44 -1.73 0.27 10.12
CA SER A 44 -1.29 0.93 11.34
C SER A 44 -1.81 0.23 12.58
N PRO A 45 -1.00 0.19 13.65
CA PRO A 45 -1.50 -0.30 14.94
C PRO A 45 -2.53 0.63 15.58
N ASP A 46 -2.69 1.84 15.06
CA ASP A 46 -3.67 2.79 15.55
C ASP A 46 -4.98 2.58 14.80
N ALA A 47 -6.01 2.12 15.50
CA ALA A 47 -7.30 1.80 14.90
C ALA A 47 -7.94 3.01 14.23
N ALA A 48 -7.73 4.21 14.78
CA ALA A 48 -8.31 5.42 14.19
C ALA A 48 -7.66 5.74 12.85
N VAL A 49 -6.35 5.59 12.76
CA VAL A 49 -5.62 5.81 11.52
C VAL A 49 -6.05 4.80 10.46
N CYS A 50 -6.14 3.54 10.85
CA CYS A 50 -6.60 2.48 9.97
C CYS A 50 -8.02 2.75 9.47
N SER A 51 -8.92 3.12 10.38
CA SER A 51 -10.31 3.38 10.03
C SER A 51 -10.43 4.52 9.02
N LYS A 52 -9.58 5.52 9.16
CA LYS A 52 -9.58 6.63 8.21
C LYS A 52 -9.20 6.15 6.81
N ALA A 53 -8.22 5.27 6.72
CA ALA A 53 -7.81 4.72 5.43
C ALA A 53 -8.89 3.86 4.80
N VAL A 54 -9.68 3.19 5.63
CA VAL A 54 -10.79 2.35 5.17
C VAL A 54 -12.01 3.19 4.81
N GLY A 55 -12.10 4.40 5.33
CA GLY A 55 -13.23 5.28 5.07
C GLY A 55 -14.44 4.98 5.91
N VAL A 56 -14.24 4.36 7.06
CA VAL A 56 -15.30 4.01 8.00
C VAL A 56 -14.96 4.66 9.34
N HIS A 57 -15.96 5.27 9.99
CA HIS A 57 -15.71 6.02 11.21
C HIS A 57 -15.04 5.17 12.29
N LYS A 58 -15.56 3.96 12.52
CA LYS A 58 -14.96 3.01 13.44
C LYS A 58 -15.00 1.65 12.79
N SER A 59 -13.92 1.27 12.15
CA SER A 59 -13.84 0.00 11.46
C SER A 59 -13.64 -1.13 12.46
N VAL A 60 -14.53 -2.10 12.41
CA VAL A 60 -14.40 -3.29 13.26
C VAL A 60 -13.13 -4.05 12.91
N ALA A 61 -12.83 -4.15 11.62
CA ALA A 61 -11.62 -4.85 11.18
C ALA A 61 -10.37 -4.15 11.70
N CYS A 62 -10.34 -2.82 11.64
CA CYS A 62 -9.20 -2.06 12.13
C CYS A 62 -9.03 -2.20 13.65
N THR A 63 -10.16 -2.23 14.38
CA THR A 63 -10.11 -2.42 15.82
C THR A 63 -9.54 -3.78 16.16
N LYS A 64 -9.98 -4.82 15.45
CA LYS A 64 -9.46 -6.16 15.69
C LYS A 64 -7.97 -6.26 15.35
N LEU A 65 -7.55 -5.60 14.29
CA LEU A 65 -6.15 -5.61 13.91
C LEU A 65 -5.30 -4.89 14.98
N ALA A 66 -5.77 -3.75 15.45
CA ALA A 66 -5.08 -3.01 16.51
C ALA A 66 -4.98 -3.84 17.78
N ASP A 67 -6.06 -4.54 18.13
CA ASP A 67 -6.07 -5.38 19.33
C ASP A 67 -5.09 -6.53 19.19
N LEU A 68 -4.99 -7.12 18.00
CA LEU A 68 -4.04 -8.19 17.74
C LEU A 68 -2.61 -7.69 17.91
N TYR A 69 -2.30 -6.55 17.33
CA TYR A 69 -0.98 -5.94 17.49
C TYR A 69 -0.68 -5.72 18.97
N ALA A 70 -1.62 -5.13 19.70
CA ALA A 70 -1.41 -4.85 21.12
C ALA A 70 -1.19 -6.13 21.91
N LYS A 71 -1.93 -7.18 21.59
CA LYS A 71 -1.80 -8.46 22.26
C LYS A 71 -0.41 -9.03 22.13
N HIS A 72 0.25 -8.78 21.01
CA HIS A 72 1.57 -9.33 20.74
C HIS A 72 2.69 -8.30 20.88
N GLY A 73 2.39 -7.15 21.50
CA GLY A 73 3.40 -6.16 21.79
C GLY A 73 3.92 -5.39 20.59
N VAL A 74 3.13 -5.35 19.52
CA VAL A 74 3.52 -4.60 18.31
C VAL A 74 3.09 -3.14 18.48
N THR A 75 4.07 -2.25 18.48
CA THR A 75 3.79 -0.81 18.63
C THR A 75 4.06 -0.03 17.35
N THR A 76 4.86 -0.59 16.45
CA THR A 76 5.24 0.10 15.23
C THR A 76 5.24 -0.91 14.09
N VAL A 77 4.64 -0.51 12.97
CA VAL A 77 4.64 -1.30 11.76
C VAL A 77 5.22 -0.44 10.65
N THR A 78 6.29 -0.92 10.02
CA THR A 78 6.87 -0.23 8.88
C THR A 78 6.45 -0.93 7.60
N THR A 79 6.39 -0.18 6.52
CA THR A 79 5.96 -0.71 5.24
C THR A 79 7.00 -0.44 4.18
N GLN A 80 7.10 -1.35 3.24
CA GLN A 80 7.97 -1.20 2.09
C GLN A 80 7.15 -1.53 0.85
N PRO A 81 6.89 -0.53 0.01
CA PRO A 81 6.12 -0.79 -1.22
C PRO A 81 6.87 -1.75 -2.14
N ARG A 82 6.14 -2.65 -2.76
CA ARG A 82 6.72 -3.61 -3.68
C ARG A 82 6.19 -3.47 -5.09
N GLY A 83 4.93 -3.10 -5.23
CA GLY A 83 4.36 -2.97 -6.56
C GLY A 83 2.94 -2.48 -6.53
N LEU A 84 2.43 -2.20 -7.71
CA LEU A 84 1.10 -1.69 -7.91
C LEU A 84 0.54 -2.34 -9.16
N GLU A 85 -0.66 -2.84 -9.05
CA GLU A 85 -1.33 -3.50 -10.16
C GLU A 85 -2.70 -2.88 -10.37
N THR A 86 -2.98 -2.42 -11.59
CA THR A 86 -4.28 -1.88 -11.93
C THR A 86 -5.25 -3.03 -12.15
N MET A 87 -6.39 -2.98 -11.46
CA MET A 87 -7.37 -4.04 -11.52
C MET A 87 -8.58 -3.68 -12.37
N GLY A 88 -8.63 -2.45 -12.89
CA GLY A 88 -9.79 -1.97 -13.62
C GLY A 88 -10.86 -1.44 -12.67
N ASN A 89 -11.87 -0.78 -13.22
CA ASN A 89 -12.97 -0.23 -12.42
C ASN A 89 -12.50 0.67 -11.30
N GLU A 90 -11.43 1.41 -11.58
CA GLU A 90 -10.88 2.37 -10.62
C GLU A 90 -10.47 1.69 -9.31
N THR A 91 -9.83 0.54 -9.44
CA THR A 91 -9.26 -0.18 -8.31
C THR A 91 -7.82 -0.58 -8.60
N TRP A 92 -7.03 -0.72 -7.54
CA TRP A 92 -5.63 -1.08 -7.65
C TRP A 92 -5.25 -2.01 -6.51
N ASN A 93 -4.46 -3.03 -6.83
CA ASN A 93 -3.80 -3.81 -5.79
C ASN A 93 -2.47 -3.15 -5.47
N VAL A 94 -2.22 -2.98 -4.19
CA VAL A 94 -0.94 -2.47 -3.71
C VAL A 94 -0.23 -3.58 -2.97
N ASP A 95 0.94 -3.97 -3.47
CA ASP A 95 1.78 -4.97 -2.84
C ASP A 95 2.79 -4.28 -1.95
N MET A 96 2.96 -4.79 -0.74
CA MET A 96 3.96 -4.26 0.15
C MET A 96 4.43 -5.35 1.10
N ASN A 97 5.58 -5.13 1.71
CA ASN A 97 5.98 -5.90 2.88
C ASN A 97 5.72 -5.04 4.10
N ILE A 98 5.22 -5.65 5.15
CA ILE A 98 5.17 -4.99 6.44
C ILE A 98 6.19 -5.67 7.35
N ALA A 99 6.80 -4.87 8.21
CA ALA A 99 7.79 -5.37 9.15
C ALA A 99 7.46 -4.85 10.53
N PHE A 100 7.56 -5.73 11.50
CA PHE A 100 7.27 -5.36 12.88
C PHE A 100 7.95 -6.36 13.81
N GLU A 101 8.02 -5.97 15.07
CA GLU A 101 8.51 -6.85 16.12
C GLU A 101 7.34 -7.23 17.01
N ALA A 102 7.15 -8.53 17.23
CA ALA A 102 6.10 -9.03 18.12
C ALA A 102 6.74 -9.95 19.15
N ASN A 103 6.61 -9.59 20.42
CA ASN A 103 7.13 -10.38 21.52
C ASN A 103 8.62 -10.71 21.35
N GLY A 104 9.38 -9.73 20.84
CA GLY A 104 10.82 -9.86 20.69
C GLY A 104 11.26 -10.54 19.40
N THR A 105 10.35 -10.97 18.56
CA THR A 105 10.69 -11.62 17.30
C THR A 105 10.38 -10.68 16.14
N GLN A 106 11.30 -10.60 15.19
CA GLN A 106 11.12 -9.75 14.01
C GLN A 106 10.35 -10.53 12.95
N TYR A 107 9.36 -9.85 12.35
CA TYR A 107 8.54 -10.42 11.28
C TYR A 107 8.59 -9.54 10.06
N SER A 108 8.55 -10.16 8.90
CA SER A 108 8.39 -9.47 7.63
C SER A 108 7.34 -10.25 6.84
N VAL A 109 6.24 -9.60 6.50
CA VAL A 109 5.07 -10.27 5.94
C VAL A 109 4.68 -9.58 4.65
N PRO A 110 4.53 -10.31 3.54
CA PRO A 110 4.00 -9.72 2.32
C PRO A 110 2.50 -9.49 2.47
N VAL A 111 2.04 -8.34 2.04
CA VAL A 111 0.65 -7.94 2.18
C VAL A 111 0.18 -7.35 0.86
N LYS A 112 -1.04 -7.68 0.48
CA LYS A 112 -1.66 -7.12 -0.71
C LYS A 112 -3.00 -6.50 -0.28
N LEU A 113 -3.17 -5.22 -0.58
CA LEU A 113 -4.39 -4.51 -0.22
C LEU A 113 -5.02 -3.93 -1.48
N LEU A 114 -6.34 -3.97 -1.53
CA LEU A 114 -7.08 -3.40 -2.64
C LEU A 114 -7.48 -1.97 -2.29
N LEU A 115 -7.08 -1.04 -3.13
CA LEU A 115 -7.42 0.36 -3.02
C LEU A 115 -8.46 0.68 -4.07
N GLU A 116 -9.53 1.34 -3.70
CA GLU A 116 -10.59 1.67 -4.65
C GLU A 116 -11.00 3.13 -4.52
N LYS A 117 -11.51 3.66 -5.62
CA LYS A 117 -12.04 5.01 -5.62
C LYS A 117 -13.27 5.07 -4.71
N ALA A 118 -13.40 6.14 -3.97
CA ALA A 118 -14.48 6.25 -3.00
C ALA A 118 -14.86 7.70 -2.80
N ASP A 119 -16.06 7.91 -2.29
CA ASP A 119 -16.57 9.24 -1.97
C ASP A 119 -16.10 9.60 -0.56
N THR A 120 -14.82 9.87 -0.45
CA THR A 120 -14.18 10.26 0.80
C THR A 120 -13.44 11.56 0.57
N GLU A 121 -12.95 12.14 1.65
CA GLU A 121 -12.22 13.40 1.58
C GLU A 121 -11.06 13.31 0.59
N THR A 122 -10.39 12.18 0.55
CA THR A 122 -9.23 11.98 -0.33
C THR A 122 -9.61 11.38 -1.68
N GLY A 123 -10.82 10.85 -1.82
CA GLY A 123 -11.26 10.20 -3.04
C GLY A 123 -10.94 8.73 -3.14
N TRP A 124 -10.28 8.16 -2.15
CA TRP A 124 -9.83 6.76 -2.17
C TRP A 124 -10.01 6.12 -0.82
N LYS A 125 -10.11 4.80 -0.82
CA LYS A 125 -10.15 4.05 0.43
C LYS A 125 -9.57 2.66 0.21
N VAL A 126 -9.14 2.03 1.30
CA VAL A 126 -8.70 0.63 1.31
C VAL A 126 -9.90 -0.21 1.71
N ARG A 127 -10.11 -1.34 1.06
CA ARG A 127 -11.24 -2.20 1.37
C ARG A 127 -11.08 -2.84 2.73
N GLU A 128 -12.17 -2.83 3.49
CA GLU A 128 -12.16 -3.35 4.85
C GLU A 128 -11.92 -4.85 4.88
N ASP A 129 -12.40 -5.58 3.88
CA ASP A 129 -12.19 -7.02 3.84
C ASP A 129 -10.71 -7.37 3.69
N GLY A 130 -9.91 -6.48 3.12
CA GLY A 130 -8.47 -6.66 3.08
C GLY A 130 -7.83 -6.58 4.45
N ILE A 131 -8.36 -5.71 5.30
CA ILE A 131 -7.88 -5.60 6.67
C ILE A 131 -8.25 -6.85 7.47
N THR A 132 -9.47 -7.37 7.26
CA THR A 132 -9.88 -8.61 7.91
C THR A 132 -8.97 -9.77 7.51
N ALA A 133 -8.66 -9.88 6.22
CA ALA A 133 -7.77 -10.93 5.75
C ALA A 133 -6.37 -10.79 6.34
N LEU A 134 -5.89 -9.56 6.45
CA LEU A 134 -4.59 -9.31 7.07
C LEU A 134 -4.61 -9.72 8.54
N HIS A 135 -5.66 -9.33 9.26
CA HIS A 135 -5.82 -9.72 10.67
C HIS A 135 -5.73 -11.25 10.80
N ASP A 136 -6.49 -11.97 9.97
CA ASP A 136 -6.54 -13.43 10.09
C ASP A 136 -5.19 -14.06 9.79
N THR A 137 -4.50 -13.54 8.80
CA THR A 137 -3.17 -14.03 8.44
C THR A 137 -2.18 -13.82 9.59
N LEU A 138 -2.19 -12.62 10.18
CA LEU A 138 -1.30 -12.31 11.29
C LEU A 138 -1.66 -13.11 12.53
N ASP A 139 -2.96 -13.30 12.77
CA ASP A 139 -3.40 -14.08 13.91
C ASP A 139 -2.86 -15.50 13.84
N MET A 140 -2.96 -16.11 12.66
CA MET A 140 -2.39 -17.44 12.47
C MET A 140 -0.87 -17.46 12.67
N LEU A 141 -0.20 -16.45 12.13
CA LEU A 141 1.25 -16.37 12.21
C LEU A 141 1.72 -16.19 13.65
N LEU A 142 1.06 -15.32 14.38
CA LEU A 142 1.51 -14.94 15.73
C LEU A 142 1.03 -15.89 16.81
N SER A 143 0.11 -16.78 16.48
CA SER A 143 -0.42 -17.74 17.46
C SER A 143 0.41 -19.00 17.56
N LYS A 144 1.47 -19.12 16.78
CA LYS A 144 2.31 -20.32 16.79
C LYS A 144 3.29 -20.36 17.93
#